data_85f08d0634a3d3b7a099d1e7a83baf14
#
_entry.id   85f08d0634a3d3b7a099d1e7a83baf14
#
_cell.length_a   1.000
_cell.length_b   1.000
_cell.length_c   1.000
_cell.angle_alpha   90.00
_cell.angle_beta   90.00
_cell.angle_gamma   90.00
#
_symmetry.space_group_name_H-M   'P 1'
#
loop_
_entity.id
_entity.type
_entity.pdbx_description
1 polymer ?
#
loop_
_entity_poly.entity_id
_entity_poly.type
_entity_poly.pdbx_seq_one_letter_code
_entity_poly.pdbx_strand_id
1 'polypeptide(L)'
;MRFRLTLNNGNSAVGDIFYTVPTTNEMQKAEKIIIDFCNERLAAAYKANTQEEQKTIEACLNHEIEKMCTTETAYYFLIAKEIAEVSQEAGYPVKTLGNLSGSIISYFLGITEYDPLNIGVENYFPEFIWGTDTNIVAPNFTIGIAPQIRSFISERLDSKFSGVESDNDIFKQIPLMDVKTCEMLGTLSKETGKCPFISDFDSAVYNRVVWNIIDGCMEEDSVKVLLYEEIKQVTSWDFHSVLRFYAYTLDSFNHTKSIQNLNNENFFVTRDEFFKNLVCHNVPADVALDIVKKGVRSTGAKREKYVKELEKYNVPEYIKNYFSDVTHLWQSSDCVGRLLHMCYIAWYQEHFPTEYARLS
;
A
#
# COMPACT_ATOMS: atom_id res chain seq x y z
N MET A 1 26.37 -6.33 6.99
CA MET A 1 24.96 -6.71 6.76
C MET A 1 24.87 -8.23 6.65
N ARG A 2 23.93 -8.89 7.31
CA ARG A 2 23.80 -10.36 7.23
C ARG A 2 22.46 -10.72 6.60
N PHE A 3 22.48 -11.50 5.52
CA PHE A 3 21.28 -12.12 4.96
C PHE A 3 20.95 -13.41 5.72
N ARG A 4 19.74 -13.54 6.19
CA ARG A 4 19.21 -14.81 6.68
C ARG A 4 18.01 -15.20 5.84
N LEU A 5 18.15 -16.28 5.06
CA LEU A 5 17.02 -16.93 4.39
C LEU A 5 16.28 -17.78 5.42
N THR A 6 15.03 -17.47 5.67
CA THR A 6 14.13 -18.35 6.40
C THR A 6 13.20 -18.99 5.35
N LEU A 7 13.36 -20.27 5.11
CA LEU A 7 12.46 -21.03 4.26
C LEU A 7 11.21 -21.37 5.10
N ASN A 8 10.09 -20.75 4.79
CA ASN A 8 8.80 -21.22 5.26
C ASN A 8 8.26 -22.29 4.32
N ASN A 9 7.67 -23.35 4.87
CA ASN A 9 7.19 -24.55 4.18
C ASN A 9 6.00 -24.33 3.22
N GLY A 10 5.96 -23.23 2.50
CA GLY A 10 4.94 -22.90 1.53
C GLY A 10 5.41 -21.84 0.55
N ASN A 11 5.96 -22.25 -0.55
CA ASN A 11 6.12 -21.58 -1.85
C ASN A 11 6.61 -20.12 -1.93
N SER A 12 7.05 -19.46 -0.86
CA SER A 12 7.68 -18.15 -0.91
C SER A 12 8.89 -18.13 0.02
N ALA A 13 10.08 -17.96 -0.53
CA ALA A 13 11.26 -17.66 0.28
C ALA A 13 11.11 -16.23 0.83
N VAL A 14 11.04 -16.11 2.14
CA VAL A 14 11.11 -14.82 2.83
C VAL A 14 12.56 -14.62 3.23
N GLY A 15 13.20 -13.60 2.68
CA GLY A 15 14.54 -13.18 3.08
C GLY A 15 14.42 -11.88 3.86
N ASP A 16 15.06 -11.81 5.00
CA ASP A 16 15.12 -10.61 5.80
C ASP A 16 16.47 -9.93 5.61
N ILE A 17 16.46 -8.61 5.43
CA ILE A 17 17.68 -7.82 5.48
C ILE A 17 17.86 -7.39 6.92
N PHE A 18 18.95 -7.86 7.54
CA PHE A 18 19.37 -7.41 8.85
C PHE A 18 20.46 -6.34 8.66
N TYR A 19 20.32 -5.25 9.35
CA TYR A 19 21.34 -4.20 9.36
C TYR A 19 21.60 -3.73 10.79
N THR A 20 22.82 -3.28 11.02
CA THR A 20 23.21 -2.70 12.30
C THR A 20 22.43 -1.41 12.56
N VAL A 21 21.95 -1.21 13.78
CA VAL A 21 21.29 0.05 14.13
C VAL A 21 22.27 1.20 13.89
N PRO A 22 21.90 2.19 13.05
CA PRO A 22 22.77 3.31 12.75
C PRO A 22 23.06 4.13 14.02
N THR A 23 24.24 4.72 14.05
CA THR A 23 24.57 5.72 15.08
C THR A 23 23.66 6.95 14.94
N THR A 24 23.54 7.75 16.01
CA THR A 24 22.75 8.99 15.97
C THR A 24 23.19 9.91 14.83
N ASN A 25 24.49 9.99 14.54
CA ASN A 25 24.99 10.81 13.43
C ASN A 25 24.59 10.27 12.06
N GLU A 26 24.58 8.96 11.87
CA GLU A 26 24.12 8.32 10.62
C GLU A 26 22.62 8.51 10.46
N MET A 27 21.83 8.42 11.53
CA MET A 27 20.40 8.68 11.49
C MET A 27 20.11 10.12 11.10
N GLN A 28 20.76 11.11 11.72
CA GLN A 28 20.60 12.53 11.36
C GLN A 28 21.01 12.82 9.90
N LYS A 29 22.05 12.17 9.40
CA LYS A 29 22.41 12.26 7.98
C LYS A 29 21.33 11.67 7.07
N ALA A 30 20.77 10.51 7.44
CA ALA A 30 19.67 9.88 6.70
C ALA A 30 18.43 10.78 6.67
N GLU A 31 18.03 11.34 7.80
CA GLU A 31 16.93 12.30 7.92
C GLU A 31 17.14 13.48 6.98
N LYS A 32 18.32 14.11 7.04
CA LYS A 32 18.64 15.25 6.18
C LYS A 32 18.56 14.89 4.69
N ILE A 33 19.13 13.76 4.28
CA ILE A 33 19.08 13.30 2.87
C ILE A 33 17.63 13.15 2.40
N ILE A 34 16.77 12.53 3.22
CA ILE A 34 15.38 12.33 2.86
C ILE A 34 14.62 13.64 2.80
N ILE A 35 14.79 14.51 3.78
CA ILE A 35 14.15 15.82 3.83
C ILE A 35 14.52 16.66 2.61
N ASP A 36 15.80 16.77 2.30
CA ASP A 36 16.30 17.53 1.15
C ASP A 36 15.71 16.96 -0.16
N PHE A 37 15.73 15.64 -0.31
CA PHE A 37 15.19 14.95 -1.49
C PHE A 37 13.67 15.13 -1.64
N CYS A 38 12.91 14.99 -0.55
CA CYS A 38 11.45 15.17 -0.56
C CYS A 38 11.06 16.61 -0.89
N ASN A 39 11.77 17.60 -0.36
CA ASN A 39 11.51 19.01 -0.66
C ASN A 39 11.79 19.35 -2.14
N GLU A 40 12.86 18.80 -2.72
CA GLU A 40 13.14 18.95 -4.15
C GLU A 40 12.03 18.33 -5.01
N ARG A 41 11.61 17.13 -4.68
CA ARG A 41 10.53 16.42 -5.40
C ARG A 41 9.17 17.08 -5.23
N LEU A 42 8.84 17.62 -4.05
CA LEU A 42 7.61 18.35 -3.80
C LEU A 42 7.44 19.51 -4.78
N ALA A 43 8.49 20.32 -4.94
CA ALA A 43 8.47 21.48 -5.84
C ALA A 43 8.27 21.08 -7.31
N ALA A 44 8.73 19.90 -7.72
CA ALA A 44 8.60 19.39 -9.08
C ALA A 44 7.24 18.71 -9.32
N ALA A 45 6.79 17.85 -8.41
CA ALA A 45 5.62 17.01 -8.57
C ALA A 45 4.30 17.79 -8.63
N TYR A 46 4.16 18.83 -7.80
CA TYR A 46 2.90 19.58 -7.67
C TYR A 46 2.97 21.02 -8.20
N LYS A 47 3.84 21.26 -9.17
CA LYS A 47 4.03 22.59 -9.76
C LYS A 47 2.77 23.18 -10.38
N ALA A 48 1.86 22.34 -10.87
CA ALA A 48 0.61 22.76 -11.50
C ALA A 48 -0.53 23.07 -10.51
N ASN A 49 -0.36 22.70 -9.24
CA ASN A 49 -1.37 22.91 -8.21
C ASN A 49 -1.43 24.38 -7.76
N THR A 50 -2.59 24.76 -7.23
CA THR A 50 -2.77 26.10 -6.61
C THR A 50 -1.86 26.25 -5.39
N GLN A 51 -1.61 27.49 -4.98
CA GLN A 51 -0.79 27.77 -3.77
C GLN A 51 -1.40 27.18 -2.50
N GLU A 52 -2.72 27.10 -2.42
CA GLU A 52 -3.42 26.54 -1.26
C GLU A 52 -3.25 25.02 -1.21
N GLU A 53 -3.44 24.35 -2.34
CA GLU A 53 -3.17 22.90 -2.45
C GLU A 53 -1.71 22.56 -2.14
N GLN A 54 -0.76 23.33 -2.70
CA GLN A 54 0.66 23.14 -2.41
C GLN A 54 0.98 23.24 -0.92
N LYS A 55 0.40 24.23 -0.19
CA LYS A 55 0.58 24.36 1.25
C LYS A 55 -0.01 23.18 2.01
N THR A 56 -1.15 22.67 1.58
CA THR A 56 -1.78 21.50 2.21
C THR A 56 -0.94 20.24 2.00
N ILE A 57 -0.43 20.04 0.79
CA ILE A 57 0.47 18.93 0.45
C ILE A 57 1.78 19.02 1.24
N GLU A 58 2.35 20.22 1.34
CA GLU A 58 3.54 20.49 2.16
C GLU A 58 3.29 20.18 3.65
N ALA A 59 2.12 20.53 4.16
CA ALA A 59 1.75 20.19 5.54
C ALA A 59 1.65 18.67 5.76
N CYS A 60 1.08 17.91 4.80
CA CYS A 60 1.04 16.46 4.84
C CYS A 60 2.45 15.86 4.84
N LEU A 61 3.34 16.34 3.97
CA LEU A 61 4.73 15.87 3.91
C LEU A 61 5.48 16.17 5.21
N ASN A 62 5.36 17.40 5.73
CA ASN A 62 6.02 17.80 6.97
C ASN A 62 5.55 16.96 8.17
N HIS A 63 4.27 16.60 8.20
CA HIS A 63 3.73 15.70 9.21
C HIS A 63 4.38 14.29 9.12
N GLU A 64 4.50 13.72 7.92
CA GLU A 64 5.21 12.44 7.76
C GLU A 64 6.69 12.54 8.14
N ILE A 65 7.37 13.62 7.77
CA ILE A 65 8.78 13.86 8.13
C ILE A 65 8.95 13.90 9.65
N GLU A 66 8.07 14.60 10.36
CA GLU A 66 8.08 14.64 11.83
C GLU A 66 7.92 13.24 12.43
N LYS A 67 6.97 12.44 11.92
CA LYS A 67 6.77 11.06 12.37
C LYS A 67 7.97 10.17 12.04
N MET A 68 8.54 10.30 10.85
CA MET A 68 9.75 9.59 10.43
C MET A 68 10.93 9.85 11.39
N CYS A 69 11.17 11.12 11.74
CA CYS A 69 12.21 11.50 12.69
C CYS A 69 11.90 10.97 14.09
N THR A 70 10.65 11.11 14.56
CA THR A 70 10.23 10.63 15.89
C THR A 70 10.35 9.12 16.05
N THR A 71 10.11 8.35 14.98
CA THR A 71 10.20 6.88 14.99
C THR A 71 11.59 6.36 14.60
N GLU A 72 12.55 7.23 14.32
CA GLU A 72 13.90 6.89 13.87
C GLU A 72 13.91 5.95 12.65
N THR A 73 13.00 6.19 11.68
CA THR A 73 12.83 5.29 10.52
C THR A 73 13.48 5.79 9.24
N ALA A 74 14.14 6.94 9.24
CA ALA A 74 14.81 7.50 8.07
C ALA A 74 15.76 6.52 7.38
N TYR A 75 16.52 5.76 8.17
CA TYR A 75 17.46 4.78 7.63
C TYR A 75 16.75 3.63 6.90
N TYR A 76 15.55 3.24 7.34
CA TYR A 76 14.72 2.24 6.64
C TYR A 76 14.27 2.75 5.26
N PHE A 77 13.86 4.01 5.19
CA PHE A 77 13.49 4.62 3.91
C PHE A 77 14.66 4.67 2.93
N LEU A 78 15.90 4.96 3.39
CA LEU A 78 17.08 4.93 2.53
C LEU A 78 17.37 3.52 2.01
N ILE A 79 17.28 2.50 2.87
CA ILE A 79 17.46 1.11 2.44
C ILE A 79 16.36 0.71 1.45
N ALA A 80 15.09 1.04 1.74
CA ALA A 80 13.97 0.75 0.85
C ALA A 80 14.12 1.43 -0.52
N LYS A 81 14.56 2.69 -0.53
CA LYS A 81 14.89 3.44 -1.76
C LYS A 81 15.96 2.72 -2.57
N GLU A 82 17.05 2.30 -1.93
CA GLU A 82 18.14 1.58 -2.61
C GLU A 82 17.66 0.25 -3.21
N ILE A 83 16.81 -0.49 -2.49
CA ILE A 83 16.20 -1.73 -3.00
C ILE A 83 15.38 -1.44 -4.25
N ALA A 84 14.56 -0.38 -4.23
CA ALA A 84 13.76 0.03 -5.37
C ALA A 84 14.64 0.43 -6.56
N GLU A 85 15.69 1.23 -6.34
CA GLU A 85 16.63 1.65 -7.38
C GLU A 85 17.35 0.48 -8.04
N VAL A 86 17.92 -0.43 -7.25
CA VAL A 86 18.58 -1.64 -7.78
C VAL A 86 17.62 -2.49 -8.60
N SER A 87 16.37 -2.62 -8.14
CA SER A 87 15.35 -3.37 -8.86
C SER A 87 15.03 -2.73 -10.22
N GLN A 88 14.83 -1.41 -10.22
CA GLN A 88 14.54 -0.64 -11.44
C GLN A 88 15.73 -0.64 -12.42
N GLU A 89 16.97 -0.47 -11.94
CA GLU A 89 18.19 -0.55 -12.74
C GLU A 89 18.32 -1.92 -13.42
N ALA A 90 17.90 -2.99 -12.74
CA ALA A 90 17.89 -4.34 -13.28
C ALA A 90 16.68 -4.63 -14.19
N GLY A 91 15.74 -3.68 -14.34
CA GLY A 91 14.53 -3.79 -15.16
C GLY A 91 13.42 -4.61 -14.53
N TYR A 92 13.35 -4.66 -13.20
CA TYR A 92 12.28 -5.34 -12.46
C TYR A 92 11.53 -4.36 -11.56
N PRO A 93 10.18 -4.37 -11.56
CA PRO A 93 9.43 -3.56 -10.61
C PRO A 93 9.55 -4.12 -9.19
N VAL A 94 9.41 -3.26 -8.20
CA VAL A 94 9.19 -3.66 -6.82
C VAL A 94 7.69 -3.71 -6.51
N LYS A 95 7.32 -4.49 -5.51
CA LYS A 95 5.96 -4.52 -4.96
C LYS A 95 5.99 -4.05 -3.51
N THR A 96 5.50 -2.86 -3.27
CA THR A 96 5.29 -2.40 -1.89
C THR A 96 4.10 -3.13 -1.27
N LEU A 97 4.28 -3.62 -0.04
CA LEU A 97 3.25 -4.32 0.72
C LEU A 97 3.02 -3.60 2.05
N GLY A 98 1.79 -3.68 2.54
CA GLY A 98 1.41 -2.97 3.75
C GLY A 98 1.25 -1.46 3.54
N ASN A 99 1.42 -0.71 4.61
CA ASN A 99 1.13 0.73 4.65
C ASN A 99 2.17 1.62 3.95
N LEU A 100 3.30 1.06 3.52
CA LEU A 100 4.36 1.81 2.82
C LEU A 100 3.87 2.43 1.50
N SER A 101 2.95 1.76 0.79
CA SER A 101 2.34 2.27 -0.44
C SER A 101 1.48 3.53 -0.24
N GLY A 102 1.11 3.85 0.99
CA GLY A 102 0.31 5.05 1.33
C GLY A 102 1.15 6.24 1.80
N SER A 103 2.49 6.13 1.84
CA SER A 103 3.37 7.18 2.33
C SER A 103 3.81 8.13 1.22
N ILE A 104 3.69 9.45 1.46
CA ILE A 104 4.21 10.50 0.57
C ILE A 104 5.75 10.39 0.46
N ILE A 105 6.43 10.09 1.56
CA ILE A 105 7.89 9.88 1.57
C ILE A 105 8.24 8.71 0.65
N SER A 106 7.50 7.60 0.71
CA SER A 106 7.73 6.45 -0.16
C SER A 106 7.54 6.79 -1.64
N TYR A 107 6.53 7.59 -1.96
CA TYR A 107 6.27 8.06 -3.32
C TYR A 107 7.42 8.95 -3.83
N PHE A 108 7.82 9.95 -3.06
CA PHE A 108 8.93 10.82 -3.47
C PHE A 108 10.25 10.08 -3.61
N LEU A 109 10.52 9.11 -2.75
CA LEU A 109 11.74 8.29 -2.83
C LEU A 109 11.71 7.24 -3.97
N GLY A 110 10.59 7.12 -4.70
CA GLY A 110 10.44 6.13 -5.76
C GLY A 110 10.32 4.69 -5.26
N ILE A 111 9.98 4.50 -3.99
CA ILE A 111 9.72 3.18 -3.40
C ILE A 111 8.36 2.65 -3.89
N THR A 112 7.39 3.54 -4.10
CA THR A 112 6.11 3.26 -4.75
C THR A 112 5.87 4.24 -5.88
N GLU A 113 5.19 3.81 -6.93
CA GLU A 113 4.77 4.68 -8.04
C GLU A 113 3.43 5.37 -7.77
N TYR A 114 2.71 4.92 -6.75
CA TYR A 114 1.41 5.48 -6.39
C TYR A 114 1.57 6.75 -5.57
N ASP A 115 1.01 7.85 -6.09
CA ASP A 115 0.87 9.10 -5.34
C ASP A 115 -0.33 8.97 -4.38
N PRO A 116 -0.11 8.93 -3.05
CA PRO A 116 -1.20 8.77 -2.09
C PRO A 116 -2.14 9.97 -2.02
N LEU A 117 -1.75 11.12 -2.59
CA LEU A 117 -2.57 12.33 -2.64
C LEU A 117 -3.41 12.43 -3.92
N ASN A 118 -3.23 11.52 -4.87
CA ASN A 118 -3.94 11.54 -6.16
C ASN A 118 -5.46 11.38 -6.04
N ILE A 119 -5.94 10.78 -4.96
CA ILE A 119 -7.38 10.66 -4.64
C ILE A 119 -7.94 11.83 -3.83
N GLY A 120 -7.17 12.91 -3.70
CA GLY A 120 -7.48 14.09 -2.89
C GLY A 120 -6.86 14.05 -1.50
N VAL A 121 -6.40 15.20 -1.03
CA VAL A 121 -5.75 15.35 0.28
C VAL A 121 -6.68 14.96 1.42
N GLU A 122 -7.98 15.17 1.25
CA GLU A 122 -9.02 14.83 2.23
C GLU A 122 -9.21 13.30 2.40
N ASN A 123 -8.63 12.51 1.53
CA ASN A 123 -8.64 11.03 1.59
C ASN A 123 -7.29 10.46 2.05
N TYR A 124 -6.35 11.32 2.41
CA TYR A 124 -5.05 10.92 2.93
C TYR A 124 -5.09 10.87 4.46
N PHE A 125 -4.79 9.69 5.00
CA PHE A 125 -4.83 9.42 6.44
C PHE A 125 -3.51 8.84 6.93
N PRO A 126 -2.56 9.69 7.33
CA PRO A 126 -1.24 9.26 7.82
C PRO A 126 -1.33 8.39 9.07
N GLU A 127 -2.45 8.43 9.81
CA GLU A 127 -2.69 7.60 11.00
C GLU A 127 -2.63 6.09 10.70
N PHE A 128 -2.91 5.68 9.46
CA PHE A 128 -2.75 4.30 9.06
C PHE A 128 -1.29 3.89 8.89
N ILE A 129 -0.41 4.84 8.61
CA ILE A 129 1.03 4.62 8.41
C ILE A 129 1.76 4.79 9.74
N TRP A 130 1.53 5.91 10.42
CA TRP A 130 2.31 6.40 11.54
C TRP A 130 1.62 6.30 12.90
N GLY A 131 0.35 5.88 12.94
CA GLY A 131 -0.47 5.97 14.15
C GLY A 131 -0.98 7.38 14.40
N THR A 132 -1.53 7.59 15.58
CA THR A 132 -2.00 8.90 16.04
C THR A 132 -0.91 9.63 16.82
N ASP A 133 -1.11 10.92 17.11
CA ASP A 133 -0.16 11.71 17.92
C ASP A 133 0.03 11.16 19.34
N THR A 134 -0.98 10.47 19.87
CA THR A 134 -0.91 9.82 21.18
C THR A 134 -0.28 8.43 21.15
N ASN A 135 -0.19 7.81 19.97
CA ASN A 135 0.36 6.46 19.77
C ASN A 135 1.04 6.36 18.41
N ILE A 136 2.24 6.94 18.31
CA ILE A 136 3.06 6.92 17.10
C ILE A 136 3.67 5.52 16.91
N VAL A 137 3.61 5.01 15.68
CA VAL A 137 4.18 3.71 15.31
C VAL A 137 5.04 3.84 14.07
N ALA A 138 6.04 2.99 13.93
CA ALA A 138 6.81 2.87 12.69
C ALA A 138 5.99 2.17 11.61
N PRO A 139 6.12 2.56 10.32
CA PRO A 139 5.48 1.86 9.21
C PRO A 139 6.06 0.46 9.01
N ASN A 140 5.29 -0.39 8.35
CA ASN A 140 5.76 -1.72 7.97
C ASN A 140 6.45 -1.68 6.61
N PHE A 141 7.74 -1.95 6.58
CA PHE A 141 8.58 -1.96 5.39
C PHE A 141 8.67 -3.36 4.78
N THR A 142 7.61 -3.85 4.16
CA THR A 142 7.67 -5.11 3.42
C THR A 142 7.75 -4.82 1.92
N ILE A 143 8.82 -5.32 1.26
CA ILE A 143 9.08 -5.09 -0.16
C ILE A 143 9.14 -6.44 -0.88
N GLY A 144 8.32 -6.57 -1.93
CA GLY A 144 8.37 -7.69 -2.87
C GLY A 144 9.35 -7.38 -4.01
N ILE A 145 10.19 -8.35 -4.35
CA ILE A 145 11.21 -8.25 -5.39
C ILE A 145 11.19 -9.47 -6.30
N ALA A 146 11.79 -9.35 -7.47
CA ALA A 146 12.10 -10.51 -8.29
C ALA A 146 13.26 -11.32 -7.65
N PRO A 147 13.16 -12.66 -7.55
CA PRO A 147 14.20 -13.48 -6.90
C PRO A 147 15.61 -13.29 -7.47
N GLN A 148 15.70 -13.04 -8.77
CA GLN A 148 16.97 -12.93 -9.51
C GLN A 148 17.83 -11.74 -9.10
N ILE A 149 17.21 -10.67 -8.54
CA ILE A 149 17.96 -9.44 -8.18
C ILE A 149 18.45 -9.45 -6.73
N ARG A 150 18.17 -10.48 -5.96
CA ARG A 150 18.50 -10.56 -4.54
C ARG A 150 19.99 -10.39 -4.27
N SER A 151 20.87 -11.01 -5.07
CA SER A 151 22.33 -10.87 -4.94
C SER A 151 22.78 -9.44 -5.22
N PHE A 152 22.25 -8.80 -6.25
CA PHE A 152 22.58 -7.41 -6.59
C PHE A 152 22.16 -6.43 -5.48
N ILE A 153 20.97 -6.66 -4.90
CA ILE A 153 20.51 -5.88 -3.74
C ILE A 153 21.50 -6.05 -2.57
N SER A 154 21.87 -7.31 -2.26
CA SER A 154 22.81 -7.59 -1.18
C SER A 154 24.14 -6.86 -1.36
N GLU A 155 24.77 -7.01 -2.52
CA GLU A 155 26.03 -6.37 -2.85
C GLU A 155 25.95 -4.83 -2.74
N ARG A 156 24.87 -4.24 -3.28
CA ARG A 156 24.67 -2.79 -3.23
C ARG A 156 24.50 -2.29 -1.80
N LEU A 157 23.69 -2.97 -1.00
CA LEU A 157 23.44 -2.60 0.38
C LEU A 157 24.71 -2.79 1.24
N ASP A 158 25.47 -3.87 1.03
CA ASP A 158 26.72 -4.08 1.72
C ASP A 158 27.74 -2.98 1.42
N SER A 159 27.78 -2.48 0.18
CA SER A 159 28.68 -1.40 -0.21
C SER A 159 28.30 -0.04 0.37
N LYS A 160 26.99 0.24 0.52
CA LYS A 160 26.52 1.56 0.96
C LYS A 160 26.25 1.67 2.46
N PHE A 161 25.86 0.56 3.10
CA PHE A 161 25.38 0.52 4.49
C PHE A 161 26.21 -0.40 5.38
N SER A 162 27.44 -0.73 5.00
CA SER A 162 28.37 -1.49 5.83
C SER A 162 28.78 -0.64 7.03
N GLY A 163 28.05 -0.76 8.12
CA GLY A 163 28.39 -0.16 9.41
C GLY A 163 29.46 -0.99 10.12
N VAL A 164 30.21 -0.34 10.99
CA VAL A 164 31.16 -0.98 11.90
C VAL A 164 30.42 -1.98 12.78
N GLU A 165 30.90 -3.22 12.85
CA GLU A 165 30.37 -4.23 13.77
C GLU A 165 30.49 -3.67 15.21
N SER A 166 29.33 -3.51 15.87
CA SER A 166 29.30 -3.19 17.29
C SER A 166 28.96 -4.46 18.07
N ASP A 167 29.64 -4.67 19.20
CA ASP A 167 29.47 -5.84 20.07
C ASP A 167 28.04 -5.95 20.70
N ASN A 168 27.19 -4.96 20.49
CA ASN A 168 25.80 -4.92 20.95
C ASN A 168 24.83 -4.95 19.75
N ASP A 169 24.73 -6.10 19.11
CA ASP A 169 23.95 -6.29 17.89
C ASP A 169 22.42 -6.26 18.12
N ILE A 170 21.83 -5.08 18.18
CA ILE A 170 20.40 -4.91 17.93
C ILE A 170 20.23 -4.76 16.41
N PHE A 171 19.80 -5.83 15.75
CA PHE A 171 19.50 -5.80 14.33
C PHE A 171 18.05 -5.36 14.11
N LYS A 172 17.85 -4.41 13.22
CA LYS A 172 16.54 -4.09 12.65
C LYS A 172 16.36 -4.84 11.33
N GLN A 173 15.13 -5.11 10.96
CA GLN A 173 14.79 -6.04 9.87
C GLN A 173 13.89 -5.37 8.85
N ILE A 174 14.21 -5.51 7.55
CA ILE A 174 13.30 -5.21 6.44
C ILE A 174 12.93 -6.53 5.77
N PRO A 175 11.66 -6.95 5.81
CA PRO A 175 11.23 -8.16 5.14
C PRO A 175 11.29 -7.99 3.61
N LEU A 176 12.00 -8.90 2.93
CA LEU A 176 11.99 -9.04 1.48
C LEU A 176 11.21 -10.29 1.10
N MET A 177 10.27 -10.13 0.19
CA MET A 177 9.48 -11.24 -0.35
C MET A 177 9.84 -11.51 -1.81
N ASP A 178 10.08 -12.77 -2.16
CA ASP A 178 10.15 -13.17 -3.55
C ASP A 178 8.75 -13.13 -4.17
N VAL A 179 8.60 -12.35 -5.21
CA VAL A 179 7.30 -12.12 -5.87
C VAL A 179 7.39 -12.51 -7.34
N LYS A 180 6.75 -13.60 -7.71
CA LYS A 180 6.72 -14.09 -9.10
C LYS A 180 6.19 -13.06 -10.09
N THR A 181 5.25 -12.22 -9.68
CA THR A 181 4.75 -11.15 -10.56
C THR A 181 5.81 -10.10 -10.86
N CYS A 182 6.75 -9.80 -9.94
CA CYS A 182 7.88 -8.93 -10.22
C CYS A 182 8.82 -9.54 -11.27
N GLU A 183 9.07 -10.87 -11.17
CA GLU A 183 9.86 -11.61 -12.15
C GLU A 183 9.21 -11.60 -13.54
N MET A 184 7.92 -11.92 -13.61
CA MET A 184 7.16 -11.95 -14.85
C MET A 184 7.12 -10.58 -15.52
N LEU A 185 6.81 -9.53 -14.77
CA LEU A 185 6.76 -8.15 -15.28
C LEU A 185 8.12 -7.67 -15.77
N GLY A 186 9.21 -7.97 -15.07
CA GLY A 186 10.56 -7.66 -15.53
C GLY A 186 10.95 -8.42 -16.80
N THR A 187 10.52 -9.67 -16.95
CA THR A 187 10.73 -10.46 -18.18
C THR A 187 9.96 -9.84 -19.34
N LEU A 188 8.68 -9.53 -19.15
CA LEU A 188 7.84 -8.86 -20.15
C LEU A 188 8.42 -7.52 -20.58
N SER A 189 8.89 -6.71 -19.62
CA SER A 189 9.55 -5.44 -19.91
C SER A 189 10.78 -5.62 -20.81
N LYS A 190 11.61 -6.62 -20.54
CA LYS A 190 12.81 -6.93 -21.34
C LYS A 190 12.46 -7.45 -22.74
N GLU A 191 11.49 -8.34 -22.87
CA GLU A 191 11.07 -8.91 -24.14
C GLU A 191 10.40 -7.89 -25.06
N THR A 192 9.57 -7.01 -24.50
CA THR A 192 8.80 -6.04 -25.27
C THR A 192 9.53 -4.71 -25.46
N GLY A 193 10.57 -4.45 -24.65
CA GLY A 193 11.23 -3.14 -24.56
C GLY A 193 10.32 -2.04 -24.02
N LYS A 194 9.23 -2.40 -23.33
CA LYS A 194 8.24 -1.48 -22.76
C LYS A 194 8.07 -1.73 -21.27
N CYS A 195 8.00 -0.65 -20.50
CA CYS A 195 7.67 -0.65 -19.08
C CYS A 195 6.53 0.35 -18.87
N PRO A 196 5.28 -0.09 -18.61
CA PRO A 196 4.16 0.82 -18.43
C PRO A 196 4.28 1.59 -17.11
N PHE A 197 3.70 2.80 -17.08
CA PHE A 197 3.51 3.61 -15.88
C PHE A 197 2.01 3.72 -15.58
N ILE A 198 1.66 4.20 -14.39
CA ILE A 198 0.25 4.43 -13.99
C ILE A 198 -0.49 5.30 -15.02
N SER A 199 0.20 6.29 -15.62
CA SER A 199 -0.35 7.16 -16.66
C SER A 199 -0.73 6.45 -17.96
N ASP A 200 -0.23 5.23 -18.17
CA ASP A 200 -0.49 4.44 -19.38
C ASP A 200 -1.74 3.55 -19.24
N PHE A 201 -2.36 3.55 -18.05
CA PHE A 201 -3.54 2.74 -17.80
C PHE A 201 -4.81 3.46 -18.28
N ASP A 202 -5.44 2.87 -19.26
CA ASP A 202 -6.72 3.32 -19.82
C ASP A 202 -7.91 2.45 -19.33
N SER A 203 -9.09 2.74 -19.84
CA SER A 203 -10.30 2.00 -19.51
C SER A 203 -10.24 0.51 -19.91
N ALA A 204 -9.47 0.16 -20.96
CA ALA A 204 -9.33 -1.24 -21.36
C ALA A 204 -8.51 -2.02 -20.33
N VAL A 205 -7.41 -1.43 -19.83
CA VAL A 205 -6.60 -1.99 -18.75
C VAL A 205 -7.44 -2.17 -17.49
N TYR A 206 -8.17 -1.14 -17.05
CA TYR A 206 -9.02 -1.25 -15.85
C TYR A 206 -10.12 -2.28 -15.99
N ASN A 207 -10.77 -2.37 -17.15
CA ASN A 207 -11.74 -3.43 -17.44
C ASN A 207 -11.09 -4.82 -17.34
N ARG A 208 -9.90 -5.00 -17.92
CA ARG A 208 -9.17 -6.26 -17.84
C ARG A 208 -8.83 -6.64 -16.40
N VAL A 209 -8.41 -5.68 -15.59
CA VAL A 209 -8.16 -5.91 -14.15
C VAL A 209 -9.42 -6.40 -13.45
N VAL A 210 -10.56 -5.77 -13.68
CA VAL A 210 -11.83 -6.17 -13.08
C VAL A 210 -12.17 -7.62 -13.44
N TRP A 211 -12.02 -7.99 -14.71
CA TRP A 211 -12.23 -9.38 -15.14
C TRP A 211 -11.25 -10.35 -14.49
N ASN A 212 -9.97 -10.01 -14.43
CA ASN A 212 -8.95 -10.83 -13.76
C ASN A 212 -9.24 -11.02 -12.26
N ILE A 213 -9.78 -10.00 -11.58
CA ILE A 213 -10.20 -10.11 -10.17
C ILE A 213 -11.33 -11.13 -10.02
N ILE A 214 -12.35 -11.04 -10.87
CA ILE A 214 -13.51 -11.96 -10.80
C ILE A 214 -13.07 -13.40 -11.05
N ASP A 215 -12.27 -13.61 -12.09
CA ASP A 215 -11.82 -14.94 -12.47
C ASP A 215 -10.87 -15.56 -11.44
N GLY A 216 -10.04 -14.73 -10.77
CA GLY A 216 -9.01 -15.21 -9.86
C GLY A 216 -9.40 -15.24 -8.37
N CYS A 217 -10.33 -14.40 -7.93
CA CYS A 217 -10.65 -14.24 -6.50
C CYS A 217 -11.92 -14.93 -6.05
N MET A 218 -12.78 -15.36 -6.97
CA MET A 218 -14.08 -15.93 -6.63
C MET A 218 -14.08 -17.45 -6.77
N GLU A 219 -14.29 -18.16 -5.66
CA GLU A 219 -14.40 -19.64 -5.67
C GLU A 219 -15.79 -20.12 -6.05
N GLU A 220 -16.85 -19.31 -5.76
CA GLU A 220 -18.22 -19.72 -6.01
C GLU A 220 -18.76 -19.19 -7.36
N ASP A 221 -19.13 -20.09 -8.25
CA ASP A 221 -19.69 -19.75 -9.57
C ASP A 221 -20.97 -18.90 -9.50
N SER A 222 -21.79 -19.09 -8.48
CA SER A 222 -23.03 -18.31 -8.26
C SER A 222 -22.73 -16.83 -8.00
N VAL A 223 -21.70 -16.53 -7.22
CA VAL A 223 -21.27 -15.15 -6.93
C VAL A 223 -20.64 -14.53 -8.18
N LYS A 224 -19.85 -15.29 -8.93
CA LYS A 224 -19.30 -14.84 -10.22
C LYS A 224 -20.41 -14.39 -11.16
N VAL A 225 -21.44 -15.21 -11.34
CA VAL A 225 -22.54 -14.90 -12.27
C VAL A 225 -23.25 -13.59 -11.89
N LEU A 226 -23.53 -13.38 -10.60
CA LEU A 226 -24.15 -12.13 -10.13
C LEU A 226 -23.26 -10.92 -10.40
N LEU A 227 -21.98 -11.02 -10.08
CA LEU A 227 -21.01 -9.94 -10.32
C LEU A 227 -20.83 -9.65 -11.82
N TYR A 228 -20.83 -10.67 -12.67
CA TYR A 228 -20.77 -10.51 -14.13
C TYR A 228 -21.91 -9.63 -14.65
N GLU A 229 -23.14 -9.87 -14.20
CA GLU A 229 -24.29 -9.09 -14.65
C GLU A 229 -24.29 -7.65 -14.10
N GLU A 230 -23.84 -7.45 -12.87
CA GLU A 230 -23.77 -6.12 -12.28
C GLU A 230 -22.62 -5.28 -12.89
N ILE A 231 -21.46 -5.88 -13.16
CA ILE A 231 -20.29 -5.21 -13.73
C ILE A 231 -20.53 -4.74 -15.17
N LYS A 232 -21.28 -5.47 -15.96
CA LYS A 232 -21.68 -5.05 -17.31
C LYS A 232 -22.44 -3.72 -17.31
N GLN A 233 -23.01 -3.32 -16.19
CA GLN A 233 -23.75 -2.06 -16.06
C GLN A 233 -22.82 -0.89 -15.68
N VAL A 234 -21.57 -1.15 -15.30
CA VAL A 234 -20.59 -0.10 -15.00
C VAL A 234 -20.00 0.42 -16.31
N THR A 235 -20.19 1.71 -16.56
CA THR A 235 -19.84 2.33 -17.85
C THR A 235 -18.35 2.68 -17.98
N SER A 236 -17.65 2.89 -16.88
CA SER A 236 -16.23 3.22 -16.87
C SER A 236 -15.57 2.85 -15.53
N TRP A 237 -14.32 2.46 -15.60
CA TRP A 237 -13.46 2.20 -14.46
C TRP A 237 -12.26 3.13 -14.49
N ASP A 238 -11.87 3.63 -13.32
CA ASP A 238 -10.62 4.32 -13.04
C ASP A 238 -9.87 3.59 -11.92
N PHE A 239 -8.68 4.03 -11.60
CA PHE A 239 -7.88 3.38 -10.56
C PHE A 239 -8.59 3.32 -9.21
N HIS A 240 -9.28 4.39 -8.82
CA HIS A 240 -9.95 4.46 -7.52
C HIS A 240 -11.16 3.51 -7.45
N SER A 241 -12.01 3.49 -8.48
CA SER A 241 -13.16 2.59 -8.56
C SER A 241 -12.74 1.12 -8.59
N VAL A 242 -11.67 0.79 -9.31
CA VAL A 242 -11.09 -0.57 -9.32
C VAL A 242 -10.48 -0.91 -7.96
N LEU A 243 -9.83 0.05 -7.27
CA LEU A 243 -9.32 -0.15 -5.91
C LEU A 243 -10.45 -0.49 -4.93
N ARG A 244 -11.56 0.26 -4.97
CA ARG A 244 -12.74 -0.02 -4.15
C ARG A 244 -13.35 -1.39 -4.51
N PHE A 245 -13.45 -1.71 -5.79
CA PHE A 245 -13.93 -3.02 -6.23
C PHE A 245 -13.03 -4.15 -5.74
N TYR A 246 -11.71 -3.99 -5.87
CA TYR A 246 -10.76 -4.98 -5.35
C TYR A 246 -10.87 -5.17 -3.84
N ALA A 247 -10.92 -4.08 -3.06
CA ALA A 247 -11.13 -4.16 -1.62
C ALA A 247 -12.44 -4.85 -1.24
N TYR A 248 -13.53 -4.58 -2.02
CA TYR A 248 -14.82 -5.25 -1.87
C TYR A 248 -14.70 -6.77 -2.07
N THR A 249 -13.96 -7.24 -3.07
CA THR A 249 -13.83 -8.67 -3.37
C THR A 249 -12.97 -9.44 -2.36
N LEU A 250 -12.16 -8.73 -1.57
CA LEU A 250 -11.31 -9.35 -0.55
C LEU A 250 -12.06 -9.69 0.76
N ASP A 251 -13.29 -9.21 0.93
CA ASP A 251 -14.10 -9.48 2.13
C ASP A 251 -15.35 -10.30 1.78
N SER A 252 -15.44 -11.50 2.33
CA SER A 252 -16.58 -12.40 2.16
C SER A 252 -17.92 -11.81 2.62
N PHE A 253 -17.92 -10.89 3.59
CA PHE A 253 -19.12 -10.18 4.03
C PHE A 253 -19.72 -9.34 2.89
N ASN A 254 -18.87 -8.69 2.11
CA ASN A 254 -19.31 -7.85 1.00
C ASN A 254 -20.01 -8.65 -0.11
N HIS A 255 -19.68 -9.93 -0.28
CA HIS A 255 -20.29 -10.79 -1.31
C HIS A 255 -21.81 -10.95 -1.17
N THR A 256 -22.38 -10.61 -0.01
CA THR A 256 -23.82 -10.60 0.23
C THR A 256 -24.51 -9.28 -0.17
N LYS A 257 -23.73 -8.27 -0.56
CA LYS A 257 -24.21 -6.94 -0.93
C LYS A 257 -24.05 -6.73 -2.43
N SER A 258 -24.92 -5.95 -3.05
CA SER A 258 -24.77 -5.59 -4.45
C SER A 258 -23.56 -4.67 -4.66
N ILE A 259 -22.83 -4.89 -5.75
CA ILE A 259 -21.74 -4.02 -6.21
C ILE A 259 -22.21 -2.58 -6.48
N GLN A 260 -23.50 -2.37 -6.77
CA GLN A 260 -24.09 -1.04 -6.93
C GLN A 260 -23.92 -0.19 -5.66
N ASN A 261 -23.77 -0.82 -4.49
CA ASN A 261 -23.45 -0.13 -3.24
C ASN A 261 -22.07 0.54 -3.25
N LEU A 262 -21.16 0.17 -4.14
CA LEU A 262 -19.86 0.84 -4.27
C LEU A 262 -19.99 2.33 -4.59
N ASN A 263 -21.09 2.76 -5.16
CA ASN A 263 -21.39 4.18 -5.41
C ASN A 263 -22.11 4.86 -4.23
N ASN A 264 -22.40 4.12 -3.14
CA ASN A 264 -23.06 4.65 -1.97
C ASN A 264 -22.03 5.13 -0.94
N GLU A 265 -22.06 6.41 -0.58
CA GLU A 265 -21.17 7.02 0.40
C GLU A 265 -21.27 6.41 1.80
N ASN A 266 -22.37 5.72 2.09
CA ASN A 266 -22.59 5.02 3.37
C ASN A 266 -22.16 3.54 3.34
N PHE A 267 -21.53 3.10 2.25
CA PHE A 267 -20.99 1.76 2.12
C PHE A 267 -19.48 1.80 2.05
N PHE A 268 -18.83 1.28 3.09
CA PHE A 268 -17.39 1.33 3.25
C PHE A 268 -16.76 0.00 2.84
N VAL A 269 -15.75 0.03 2.03
CA VAL A 269 -15.00 -1.17 1.60
C VAL A 269 -13.58 -1.18 2.13
N THR A 270 -13.09 -0.04 2.64
CA THR A 270 -11.77 0.08 3.22
C THR A 270 -11.83 0.61 4.65
N ARG A 271 -10.75 0.38 5.41
CA ARG A 271 -10.58 0.97 6.74
C ARG A 271 -10.52 2.48 6.69
N ASP A 272 -9.90 3.01 5.64
CA ASP A 272 -9.70 4.44 5.42
C ASP A 272 -11.05 5.16 5.26
N GLU A 273 -11.95 4.60 4.46
CA GLU A 273 -13.31 5.14 4.29
C GLU A 273 -14.11 5.10 5.59
N PHE A 274 -14.05 3.99 6.31
CA PHE A 274 -14.76 3.85 7.58
C PHE A 274 -14.17 4.77 8.66
N PHE A 275 -12.86 4.91 8.74
CA PHE A 275 -12.16 5.85 9.63
C PHE A 275 -12.60 7.28 9.33
N LYS A 276 -12.51 7.73 8.07
CA LYS A 276 -12.95 9.06 7.64
C LYS A 276 -14.36 9.36 8.12
N ASN A 277 -15.27 8.41 7.91
CA ASN A 277 -16.67 8.57 8.29
C ASN A 277 -16.83 8.72 9.82
N LEU A 278 -16.12 7.92 10.62
CA LEU A 278 -16.12 8.05 12.08
C LEU A 278 -15.61 9.42 12.55
N VAL A 279 -14.50 9.88 12.00
CA VAL A 279 -13.90 11.19 12.33
C VAL A 279 -14.83 12.35 11.93
N CYS A 280 -15.48 12.27 10.76
CA CYS A 280 -16.48 13.25 10.33
C CYS A 280 -17.69 13.32 11.29
N HIS A 281 -17.95 12.26 12.06
CA HIS A 281 -18.99 12.24 13.10
C HIS A 281 -18.43 12.49 14.52
N ASN A 282 -17.30 13.20 14.61
CA ASN A 282 -16.64 13.63 15.84
C ASN A 282 -16.16 12.48 16.76
N VAL A 283 -15.92 11.30 16.22
CA VAL A 283 -15.19 10.25 16.94
C VAL A 283 -13.70 10.65 16.95
N PRO A 284 -13.04 10.73 18.11
CA PRO A 284 -11.61 11.06 18.17
C PRO A 284 -10.78 10.11 17.33
N ALA A 285 -9.73 10.61 16.66
CA ALA A 285 -8.94 9.84 15.69
C ALA A 285 -8.32 8.56 16.28
N ASP A 286 -7.83 8.61 17.52
CA ASP A 286 -7.28 7.45 18.23
C ASP A 286 -8.34 6.37 18.48
N VAL A 287 -9.56 6.77 18.85
CA VAL A 287 -10.70 5.87 19.06
C VAL A 287 -11.16 5.29 17.72
N ALA A 288 -11.31 6.12 16.69
CA ALA A 288 -11.69 5.70 15.36
C ALA A 288 -10.68 4.69 14.79
N LEU A 289 -9.37 4.97 14.95
CA LEU A 289 -8.31 4.08 14.50
C LEU A 289 -8.32 2.72 15.23
N ASP A 290 -8.57 2.71 16.53
CA ASP A 290 -8.70 1.47 17.32
C ASP A 290 -9.92 0.67 16.88
N ILE A 291 -11.06 1.31 16.63
CA ILE A 291 -12.28 0.69 16.10
C ILE A 291 -12.01 0.02 14.75
N VAL A 292 -11.40 0.73 13.79
CA VAL A 292 -11.20 0.18 12.45
C VAL A 292 -10.07 -0.85 12.38
N LYS A 293 -9.03 -0.74 13.20
CA LYS A 293 -7.91 -1.70 13.23
C LYS A 293 -8.21 -2.94 14.05
N LYS A 294 -8.85 -2.79 15.21
CA LYS A 294 -9.07 -3.89 16.16
C LYS A 294 -10.55 -4.23 16.35
N GLY A 295 -11.43 -3.21 16.38
CA GLY A 295 -12.86 -3.39 16.61
C GLY A 295 -13.53 -4.21 15.51
N VAL A 296 -13.26 -3.89 14.25
CA VAL A 296 -13.80 -4.59 13.07
C VAL A 296 -13.47 -6.10 13.09
N ARG A 297 -12.30 -6.47 13.56
CA ARG A 297 -11.86 -7.87 13.67
C ARG A 297 -12.28 -8.57 14.97
N SER A 298 -12.92 -7.84 15.88
CA SER A 298 -13.31 -8.40 17.18
C SER A 298 -14.64 -9.15 17.10
N THR A 299 -14.87 -10.06 18.03
CA THR A 299 -16.11 -10.85 18.16
C THR A 299 -16.57 -10.89 19.60
N GLY A 300 -17.85 -11.24 19.82
CA GLY A 300 -18.44 -11.43 21.15
C GLY A 300 -18.28 -10.20 22.06
N ALA A 301 -17.98 -10.42 23.34
CA ALA A 301 -17.88 -9.36 24.35
C ALA A 301 -16.88 -8.25 24.00
N LYS A 302 -15.83 -8.57 23.23
CA LYS A 302 -14.87 -7.57 22.76
C LYS A 302 -15.50 -6.63 21.74
N ARG A 303 -16.33 -7.15 20.84
CA ARG A 303 -17.06 -6.33 19.85
C ARG A 303 -18.11 -5.45 20.52
N GLU A 304 -18.85 -6.00 21.50
CA GLU A 304 -19.82 -5.24 22.30
C GLU A 304 -19.19 -4.03 23.01
N LYS A 305 -17.94 -4.17 23.46
CA LYS A 305 -17.19 -3.04 24.03
C LYS A 305 -17.02 -1.90 23.01
N TYR A 306 -16.70 -2.21 21.75
CA TYR A 306 -16.57 -1.20 20.68
C TYR A 306 -17.91 -0.61 20.25
N VAL A 307 -18.99 -1.39 20.26
CA VAL A 307 -20.35 -0.89 20.04
C VAL A 307 -20.69 0.17 21.08
N LYS A 308 -20.49 -0.15 22.38
CA LYS A 308 -20.71 0.80 23.48
C LYS A 308 -19.79 2.03 23.40
N GLU A 309 -18.60 1.89 22.82
CA GLU A 309 -17.71 3.02 22.59
C GLU A 309 -18.30 3.96 21.53
N LEU A 310 -18.80 3.42 20.42
CA LEU A 310 -19.48 4.19 19.37
C LEU A 310 -20.75 4.92 19.85
N GLU A 311 -21.49 4.33 20.78
CA GLU A 311 -22.68 4.94 21.38
C GLU A 311 -22.41 6.26 22.08
N LYS A 312 -21.18 6.50 22.55
CA LYS A 312 -20.79 7.73 23.22
C LYS A 312 -20.72 8.96 22.28
N TYR A 313 -20.58 8.73 20.98
CA TYR A 313 -20.29 9.78 19.99
C TYR A 313 -21.47 10.15 19.10
N ASN A 314 -22.67 9.71 19.42
CA ASN A 314 -23.89 10.04 18.65
C ASN A 314 -23.75 9.80 17.14
N VAL A 315 -23.02 8.76 16.73
CA VAL A 315 -22.87 8.39 15.33
C VAL A 315 -24.22 7.89 14.78
N PRO A 316 -24.53 8.13 13.47
CA PRO A 316 -25.74 7.65 12.83
C PRO A 316 -25.92 6.14 12.94
N GLU A 317 -27.19 5.72 12.92
CA GLU A 317 -27.54 4.30 13.08
C GLU A 317 -26.97 3.41 11.97
N TYR A 318 -26.84 3.93 10.74
CA TYR A 318 -26.25 3.17 9.64
C TYR A 318 -24.77 2.80 9.90
N ILE A 319 -24.02 3.64 10.61
CA ILE A 319 -22.62 3.36 11.01
C ILE A 319 -22.58 2.22 12.02
N LYS A 320 -23.47 2.23 13.01
CA LYS A 320 -23.55 1.18 14.04
C LYS A 320 -23.94 -0.16 13.42
N ASN A 321 -24.94 -0.13 12.52
CA ASN A 321 -25.39 -1.30 11.79
C ASN A 321 -24.27 -1.85 10.91
N TYR A 322 -23.59 -0.98 10.15
CA TYR A 322 -22.43 -1.38 9.36
C TYR A 322 -21.34 -2.01 10.24
N PHE A 323 -20.97 -1.35 11.34
CA PHE A 323 -19.98 -1.89 12.28
C PHE A 323 -20.42 -3.23 12.88
N SER A 324 -21.70 -3.44 13.15
CA SER A 324 -22.20 -4.71 13.70
C SER A 324 -22.03 -5.87 12.72
N ASP A 325 -22.15 -5.61 11.44
CA ASP A 325 -22.15 -6.62 10.37
C ASP A 325 -20.74 -6.90 9.83
N VAL A 326 -19.88 -5.85 9.65
CA VAL A 326 -18.57 -5.99 9.03
C VAL A 326 -17.62 -6.83 9.89
N THR A 327 -16.92 -7.77 9.28
CA THR A 327 -15.97 -8.67 9.97
C THR A 327 -14.51 -8.36 9.67
N HIS A 328 -14.25 -7.76 8.51
CA HIS A 328 -12.93 -7.39 8.08
C HIS A 328 -12.99 -6.18 7.14
N LEU A 329 -11.99 -5.33 7.18
CA LEU A 329 -11.75 -4.29 6.18
C LEU A 329 -10.25 -4.26 5.86
N TRP A 330 -9.96 -4.08 4.61
CA TRP A 330 -8.59 -3.88 4.14
C TRP A 330 -8.23 -2.38 4.19
N GLN A 331 -6.97 -2.09 4.44
CA GLN A 331 -6.46 -0.75 4.30
C GLN A 331 -6.22 -0.45 2.81
N SER A 332 -6.56 0.76 2.36
CA SER A 332 -6.41 1.12 0.94
C SER A 332 -4.98 0.94 0.45
N SER A 333 -3.98 1.35 1.24
CA SER A 333 -2.57 1.18 0.90
C SER A 333 -2.13 -0.29 0.76
N ASP A 334 -2.71 -1.22 1.54
CA ASP A 334 -2.44 -2.66 1.39
C ASP A 334 -2.93 -3.19 0.03
N CYS A 335 -4.00 -2.59 -0.49
CA CYS A 335 -4.60 -2.96 -1.78
C CYS A 335 -3.83 -2.35 -2.96
N VAL A 336 -3.31 -1.11 -2.81
CA VAL A 336 -2.64 -0.36 -3.89
C VAL A 336 -1.50 -1.13 -4.52
N GLY A 337 -0.53 -1.61 -3.74
CA GLY A 337 0.63 -2.32 -4.29
C GLY A 337 0.27 -3.61 -5.02
N ARG A 338 -0.82 -4.27 -4.62
CA ARG A 338 -1.35 -5.45 -5.33
C ARG A 338 -2.06 -5.06 -6.61
N LEU A 339 -2.90 -4.04 -6.54
CA LEU A 339 -3.66 -3.53 -7.69
C LEU A 339 -2.75 -3.00 -8.78
N LEU A 340 -1.69 -2.26 -8.45
CA LEU A 340 -0.70 -1.79 -9.42
C LEU A 340 -0.11 -2.96 -10.22
N HIS A 341 0.30 -4.04 -9.57
CA HIS A 341 0.81 -5.21 -10.27
C HIS A 341 -0.25 -5.87 -11.16
N MET A 342 -1.52 -5.88 -10.75
CA MET A 342 -2.62 -6.37 -11.59
C MET A 342 -2.83 -5.46 -12.81
N CYS A 343 -2.70 -4.15 -12.64
CA CYS A 343 -2.78 -3.20 -13.76
C CYS A 343 -1.62 -3.38 -14.75
N TYR A 344 -0.39 -3.57 -14.27
CA TYR A 344 0.75 -3.87 -15.15
C TYR A 344 0.54 -5.16 -15.94
N ILE A 345 0.08 -6.22 -15.28
CA ILE A 345 -0.24 -7.49 -15.94
C ILE A 345 -1.33 -7.29 -17.00
N ALA A 346 -2.41 -6.59 -16.65
CA ALA A 346 -3.52 -6.30 -17.55
C ALA A 346 -3.05 -5.48 -18.75
N TRP A 347 -2.16 -4.51 -18.54
CA TRP A 347 -1.59 -3.71 -19.62
C TRP A 347 -0.83 -4.59 -20.63
N TYR A 348 0.00 -5.54 -20.16
CA TYR A 348 0.67 -6.48 -21.06
C TYR A 348 -0.32 -7.45 -21.72
N GLN A 349 -1.38 -7.86 -21.05
CA GLN A 349 -2.44 -8.70 -21.66
C GLN A 349 -3.13 -7.97 -22.83
N GLU A 350 -3.35 -6.67 -22.70
CA GLU A 350 -4.01 -5.88 -23.75
C GLU A 350 -3.06 -5.50 -24.89
N HIS A 351 -1.82 -5.13 -24.59
CA HIS A 351 -0.89 -4.57 -25.59
C HIS A 351 0.10 -5.59 -26.16
N PHE A 352 0.40 -6.66 -25.41
CA PHE A 352 1.38 -7.70 -25.77
C PHE A 352 0.86 -9.11 -25.42
N PRO A 353 -0.33 -9.48 -25.93
CA PRO A 353 -0.98 -10.75 -25.55
C PRO A 353 -0.16 -11.99 -25.90
N THR A 354 0.64 -11.95 -26.97
CA THR A 354 1.48 -13.06 -27.40
C THR A 354 2.64 -13.31 -26.44
N GLU A 355 3.32 -12.24 -26.03
CA GLU A 355 4.44 -12.27 -25.09
C GLU A 355 3.94 -12.69 -23.70
N TYR A 356 2.82 -12.13 -23.27
CA TYR A 356 2.20 -12.51 -22.02
C TYR A 356 1.84 -14.00 -21.96
N ALA A 357 1.18 -14.52 -23.01
CA ALA A 357 0.74 -15.91 -23.05
C ALA A 357 1.88 -16.94 -23.02
N ARG A 358 3.12 -16.53 -23.36
CA ARG A 358 4.30 -17.42 -23.25
C ARG A 358 4.84 -17.56 -21.82
N LEU A 359 4.51 -16.61 -20.94
CA LEU A 359 5.02 -16.55 -19.55
C LEU A 359 3.96 -16.90 -18.51
N SER A 360 2.68 -16.86 -18.87
CA SER A 360 1.56 -17.26 -18.03
C SER A 360 1.28 -18.76 -18.15
#